data_c7032f42d44408b78b973083219e6ad2
#
_entry.id   c7032f42d44408b78b973083219e6ad2
#
_cell.length_a   1.000
_cell.length_b   1.000
_cell.length_c   1.000
_cell.angle_alpha   90.00
_cell.angle_beta   90.00
_cell.angle_gamma   90.00
#
_symmetry.space_group_name_H-M   'P 1'
#
loop_
_entity.id
_entity.type
_entity.pdbx_description
1 polymer ?
#
loop_
_entity_poly.entity_id
_entity_poly.type
_entity_poly.pdbx_seq_one_letter_code
_entity_poly.pdbx_strand_id
1 'polypeptide(L)' 'MMYVLAVMWGVLAGSVSGWYFYNACAGSKKDRLRAGIIAGVGIGIISALASIGG' A
#
# COMPACT_ATOMS: atom_id res chain seq x y z
N MET A 1 -21.67 0.33 -2.68
CA MET A 1 -20.94 0.70 -3.89
C MET A 1 -19.76 1.62 -3.62
N MET A 2 -19.91 2.56 -2.69
CA MET A 2 -18.81 3.47 -2.33
C MET A 2 -17.60 2.74 -1.76
N TYR A 3 -17.85 1.64 -1.07
CA TYR A 3 -16.76 0.85 -0.48
C TYR A 3 -15.88 0.17 -1.53
N VAL A 4 -16.47 -0.23 -2.65
CA VAL A 4 -15.73 -0.87 -3.73
C VAL A 4 -14.69 0.09 -4.29
N LEU A 5 -15.09 1.34 -4.54
CA LEU A 5 -14.16 2.36 -5.04
C LEU A 5 -13.05 2.66 -4.04
N ALA A 6 -13.41 2.76 -2.75
CA ALA A 6 -12.42 3.00 -1.71
C ALA A 6 -11.41 1.85 -1.61
N VAL A 7 -11.88 0.61 -1.69
CA VAL A 7 -11.02 -0.56 -1.65
C VAL A 7 -10.11 -0.60 -2.87
N MET A 8 -10.65 -0.33 -4.04
CA MET A 8 -9.85 -0.30 -5.27
C MET A 8 -8.77 0.78 -5.20
N TRP A 9 -9.14 1.95 -4.71
CA TRP A 9 -8.18 3.04 -4.52
C TRP A 9 -7.07 2.65 -3.54
N GLY A 10 -7.45 2.05 -2.42
CA GLY A 10 -6.49 1.59 -1.42
C GLY A 10 -5.54 0.54 -1.98
N VAL A 11 -6.07 -0.42 -2.75
CA VAL A 11 -5.25 -1.46 -3.38
C VAL A 11 -4.27 -0.85 -4.37
N LEU A 12 -4.72 0.09 -5.20
CA LEU A 12 -3.84 0.76 -6.16
C LEU A 12 -2.74 1.55 -5.45
N ALA A 13 -3.12 2.37 -4.48
CA ALA A 13 -2.17 3.17 -3.72
C ALA A 13 -1.18 2.29 -2.98
N GLY A 14 -1.67 1.23 -2.34
CA GLY A 14 -0.83 0.30 -1.62
C GLY A 14 0.13 -0.46 -2.52
N SER A 15 -0.34 -0.91 -3.67
CA SER A 15 0.49 -1.64 -4.63
C SER A 15 1.62 -0.76 -5.17
N VAL A 16 1.31 0.46 -5.57
CA VAL A 16 2.30 1.39 -6.11
C VAL A 16 3.32 1.75 -5.02
N SER A 17 2.85 2.06 -3.83
CA SER A 17 3.74 2.41 -2.72
C SER A 17 4.61 1.23 -2.30
N GLY A 18 4.02 0.05 -2.21
CA GLY A 18 4.76 -1.17 -1.86
C GLY A 18 5.86 -1.46 -2.87
N TRP A 19 5.55 -1.35 -4.16
CA TRP A 19 6.53 -1.57 -5.22
C TRP A 19 7.66 -0.53 -5.15
N TYR A 20 7.30 0.72 -4.93
CA TYR A 20 8.28 1.80 -4.79
C TYR A 20 9.23 1.53 -3.63
N PHE A 21 8.70 1.19 -2.46
CA PHE A 21 9.52 0.90 -1.30
C PHE A 21 10.37 -0.35 -1.51
N TYR A 22 9.83 -1.35 -2.18
CA TYR A 22 10.57 -2.56 -2.51
C TYR A 22 11.82 -2.22 -3.33
N ASN A 23 11.69 -1.35 -4.33
CA ASN A 23 12.81 -0.94 -5.17
C ASN A 23 13.77 0.02 -4.46
N ALA A 24 13.25 0.86 -3.59
CA ALA A 24 14.06 1.86 -2.89
C ALA A 24 14.86 1.26 -1.75
N CYS A 25 14.38 0.16 -1.17
CA CYS A 25 15.05 -0.46 -0.03
C CYS A 25 16.28 -1.22 -0.48
N ALA A 26 17.42 -0.88 0.10
CA ALA A 26 18.68 -1.58 -0.17
C ALA A 26 18.92 -2.59 0.94
N GLY A 27 18.75 -3.87 0.65
CA GLY A 27 18.94 -4.91 1.64
C GLY A 27 18.72 -6.29 1.04
N SER A 28 18.62 -7.30 1.89
CA SER A 28 18.34 -8.65 1.44
C SER A 28 16.92 -8.76 0.89
N LYS A 29 16.67 -9.79 0.11
CA LYS A 29 15.35 -10.02 -0.49
C LYS A 29 14.24 -10.04 0.56
N LYS A 30 14.50 -10.67 1.70
CA LYS A 30 13.53 -10.77 2.79
C LYS A 30 13.18 -9.40 3.35
N ASP A 31 14.18 -8.57 3.58
CA ASP A 31 13.97 -7.22 4.12
C ASP A 31 13.20 -6.35 3.14
N ARG A 32 13.52 -6.44 1.85
CA ARG A 32 12.85 -5.67 0.81
C ARG A 32 11.38 -6.08 0.71
N LEU A 33 11.10 -7.38 0.71
CA LEU A 33 9.75 -7.91 0.67
C LEU A 33 8.94 -7.43 1.87
N ARG A 34 9.53 -7.52 3.05
CA ARG A 34 8.88 -7.12 4.29
C ARG A 34 8.54 -5.63 4.27
N ALA A 35 9.51 -4.81 3.90
CA ALA A 35 9.30 -3.36 3.81
C ALA A 35 8.21 -3.00 2.81
N GLY A 36 8.23 -3.63 1.64
CA GLY A 36 7.22 -3.40 0.60
C GLY A 36 5.83 -3.80 1.06
N ILE A 37 5.70 -4.95 1.71
CA ILE A 37 4.41 -5.44 2.20
C ILE A 37 3.87 -4.51 3.30
N ILE A 38 4.70 -4.17 4.28
CA ILE A 38 4.29 -3.30 5.39
C ILE A 38 3.87 -1.94 4.86
N ALA A 39 4.68 -1.34 4.00
CA ALA A 39 4.38 -0.03 3.42
C ALA A 39 3.11 -0.09 2.58
N GLY A 40 2.98 -1.10 1.73
CA GLY A 40 1.82 -1.26 0.86
C GLY A 40 0.53 -1.44 1.64
N VAL A 41 0.53 -2.33 2.63
CA VAL A 41 -0.65 -2.57 3.47
C VAL A 41 -1.00 -1.32 4.28
N GLY A 42 -0.01 -0.69 4.90
CA GLY A 42 -0.23 0.51 5.70
C GLY A 42 -0.82 1.64 4.88
N ILE A 43 -0.20 1.97 3.76
CA ILE A 43 -0.67 3.05 2.88
C ILE A 43 -2.02 2.70 2.27
N GLY A 44 -2.23 1.43 1.90
CA GLY A 44 -3.50 0.98 1.36
C GLY A 44 -4.65 1.16 2.35
N ILE A 45 -4.43 0.75 3.60
CA ILE A 45 -5.44 0.90 4.66
C ILE A 45 -5.72 2.37 4.92
N ILE A 46 -4.69 3.20 5.04
CA ILE A 46 -4.84 4.63 5.30
C ILE A 46 -5.60 5.30 4.16
N SER A 47 -5.24 4.98 2.92
CA SER A 47 -5.91 5.54 1.74
C SER A 47 -7.38 5.13 1.67
N ALA A 48 -7.68 3.86 1.96
CA ALA A 48 -9.05 3.36 1.96
C ALA A 48 -9.88 4.05 3.04
N LEU A 49 -9.34 4.17 4.25
CA LEU A 49 -10.02 4.84 5.35
C LEU A 49 -10.25 6.31 5.08
N ALA A 50 -9.26 6.99 4.48
CA ALA A 50 -9.40 8.38 4.11
C ALA A 50 -10.51 8.57 3.07
N SER A 51 -10.61 7.66 2.12
CA SER A 51 -11.66 7.71 1.09
C SER A 51 -13.05 7.48 1.69
N ILE A 52 -13.16 6.61 2.69
CA ILE A 52 -14.43 6.34 3.36
C ILE A 52 -14.79 7.47 4.31
N GLY A 53 -13.81 7.97 5.06
CA GLY A 53 -14.03 8.99 6.07
C GLY A 53 -14.11 10.41 5.53
N GLY A 54 -13.54 10.61 4.36
CA GLY A 54 -13.53 11.91 3.73
C GLY A 54 -14.66 12.11 2.78
#